data_1def8852b7ba18239f575aaf8aaa397e
#
_entry.id   1def8852b7ba18239f575aaf8aaa397e
#
_cell.length_a   1.000
_cell.length_b   1.000
_cell.length_c   1.000
_cell.angle_alpha   90.00
_cell.angle_beta   90.00
_cell.angle_gamma   90.00
#
_symmetry.space_group_name_H-M   'P 1'
#
loop_
_entity.id
_entity.type
_entity.pdbx_description
1 polymer ?
#
loop_
_entity_poly.entity_id
_entity_poly.type
_entity_poly.pdbx_seq_one_letter_code
_entity_poly.pdbx_strand_id
1 'polypeptide(L)'
;MRTISIILPFFKYKHYFKECLQNLAQSTFKDFELIVVLDHPTEDIDDLLEEYNSIFDMRIYTLPEGVTGVAACRNVGIQQAKGAYLYFLDSDDYVLEDTLQNLIKAMDHDVDMVNGVLNHTWNNKANYLHKVENKEVDEEDQEERE
;
A
#
# COMPACT_ATOMS: atom_id res chain seq x y z
N MET A 1 12.93 4.79 -14.74
CA MET A 1 11.52 4.89 -14.35
C MET A 1 11.12 3.64 -13.59
N ARG A 2 10.44 3.76 -12.47
CA ARG A 2 9.97 2.61 -11.69
C ARG A 2 8.74 1.98 -12.35
N THR A 3 8.53 0.70 -12.15
CA THR A 3 7.39 -0.01 -12.71
C THR A 3 6.10 0.34 -12.00
N ILE A 4 6.11 0.39 -10.66
CA ILE A 4 4.93 0.67 -9.84
C ILE A 4 5.12 1.97 -9.07
N SER A 5 4.07 2.80 -9.04
CA SER A 5 3.93 3.87 -8.05
C SER A 5 2.94 3.42 -6.99
N ILE A 6 3.42 3.25 -5.76
CA ILE A 6 2.59 2.93 -4.60
C ILE A 6 2.14 4.24 -3.98
N ILE A 7 0.82 4.43 -3.87
CA ILE A 7 0.22 5.60 -3.26
C ILE A 7 -0.28 5.23 -1.88
N LEU A 8 0.30 5.86 -0.86
CA LEU A 8 0.09 5.52 0.54
C LEU A 8 -0.36 6.76 1.32
N PRO A 9 -1.68 6.94 1.52
CA PRO A 9 -2.19 8.00 2.37
C PRO A 9 -1.93 7.72 3.84
N PHE A 10 -1.62 8.77 4.63
CA PHE A 10 -1.51 8.66 6.08
C PHE A 10 -2.26 9.78 6.77
N PHE A 11 -3.08 9.43 7.75
CA PHE A 11 -3.80 10.36 8.62
C PHE A 11 -3.51 10.09 10.10
N LYS A 12 -3.72 8.88 10.57
CA LYS A 12 -3.58 8.51 11.98
C LYS A 12 -3.13 7.05 12.14
N TYR A 13 -2.79 6.68 13.37
CA TYR A 13 -2.32 5.34 13.77
C TYR A 13 -0.90 5.04 13.28
N LYS A 14 0.05 5.77 13.84
CA LYS A 14 1.49 5.61 13.55
C LYS A 14 1.97 4.16 13.64
N HIS A 15 1.49 3.39 14.63
CA HIS A 15 1.91 2.00 14.80
C HIS A 15 1.49 1.09 13.64
N TYR A 16 0.31 1.29 13.07
CA TYR A 16 -0.10 0.58 11.85
C TYR A 16 0.70 1.02 10.62
N PHE A 17 0.96 2.30 10.50
CA PHE A 17 1.79 2.84 9.42
C PHE A 17 3.20 2.24 9.46
N LYS A 18 3.81 2.17 10.65
CA LYS A 18 5.09 1.52 10.84
C LYS A 18 5.08 0.05 10.41
N GLU A 19 4.07 -0.71 10.81
CA GLU A 19 3.91 -2.10 10.39
C GLU A 19 3.72 -2.23 8.87
N CYS A 20 2.95 -1.34 8.26
CA CYS A 20 2.75 -1.28 6.81
C CYS A 20 4.08 -1.10 6.08
N LEU A 21 4.90 -0.14 6.52
CA LEU A 21 6.23 0.13 5.93
C LEU A 21 7.21 -1.02 6.15
N GLN A 22 7.22 -1.60 7.35
CA GLN A 22 8.04 -2.77 7.65
C GLN A 22 7.69 -3.95 6.74
N ASN A 23 6.41 -4.16 6.54
CA ASN A 23 5.89 -5.22 5.68
C ASN A 23 6.23 -4.98 4.21
N LEU A 24 6.05 -3.75 3.72
CA LEU A 24 6.38 -3.38 2.35
C LEU A 24 7.88 -3.54 2.06
N ALA A 25 8.74 -3.30 3.06
CA ALA A 25 10.18 -3.47 2.92
C ALA A 25 10.58 -4.94 2.68
N GLN A 26 9.72 -5.88 3.02
CA GLN A 26 9.95 -7.32 2.79
C GLN A 26 9.49 -7.78 1.40
N SER A 27 8.87 -6.92 0.60
CA SER A 27 8.44 -7.27 -0.75
C SER A 27 9.59 -7.82 -1.58
N THR A 28 9.35 -8.93 -2.27
CA THR A 28 10.32 -9.50 -3.22
C THR A 28 10.46 -8.64 -4.48
N PHE A 29 9.39 -7.95 -4.87
CA PHE A 29 9.42 -6.98 -5.95
C PHE A 29 9.88 -5.63 -5.41
N LYS A 30 10.95 -5.07 -5.98
CA LYS A 30 11.60 -3.84 -5.50
C LYS A 30 11.49 -2.66 -6.45
N ASP A 31 11.03 -2.88 -7.67
CA ASP A 31 10.99 -1.84 -8.71
C ASP A 31 9.75 -0.96 -8.57
N PHE A 32 9.64 -0.28 -7.44
CA PHE A 32 8.56 0.67 -7.16
C PHE A 32 9.09 1.95 -6.53
N GLU A 33 8.34 3.02 -6.71
CA GLU A 33 8.44 4.24 -5.92
C GLU A 33 7.31 4.27 -4.89
N LEU A 34 7.54 4.90 -3.75
CA LEU A 34 6.55 5.08 -2.70
C LEU A 34 6.19 6.56 -2.59
N ILE A 35 4.91 6.87 -2.79
CA ILE A 35 4.37 8.21 -2.65
C ILE A 35 3.51 8.25 -1.40
N VAL A 36 4.04 8.87 -0.34
CA VAL A 36 3.33 9.07 0.91
C VAL A 36 2.61 10.43 0.85
N VAL A 37 1.31 10.43 1.08
CA VAL A 37 0.54 11.67 1.14
C VAL A 37 -0.04 11.84 2.53
N LEU A 38 0.36 12.91 3.22
CA LEU A 38 -0.03 13.18 4.59
C LEU A 38 -1.32 14.02 4.62
N ASP A 39 -2.32 13.50 5.32
CA ASP A 39 -3.60 14.17 5.56
C ASP A 39 -3.59 14.82 6.95
N HIS A 40 -2.78 15.86 7.11
CA HIS A 40 -2.66 16.64 8.35
C HIS A 40 -2.56 15.78 9.63
N PRO A 41 -1.61 14.83 9.70
CA PRO A 41 -1.47 13.96 10.86
C PRO A 41 -1.10 14.77 12.10
N THR A 42 -1.65 14.36 13.25
CA THR A 42 -1.33 14.96 14.56
C THR A 42 -0.19 14.23 15.27
N GLU A 43 0.08 13.00 14.86
CA GLU A 43 1.20 12.22 15.40
C GLU A 43 2.51 12.63 14.72
N ASP A 44 3.59 12.64 15.50
CA ASP A 44 4.92 12.87 14.95
C ASP A 44 5.45 11.59 14.29
N ILE A 45 5.62 11.63 12.98
CA ILE A 45 6.10 10.53 12.17
C ILE A 45 7.43 10.84 11.48
N ASP A 46 8.09 11.94 11.83
CA ASP A 46 9.30 12.40 11.16
C ASP A 46 10.42 11.35 11.26
N ASP A 47 10.63 10.76 12.42
CA ASP A 47 11.63 9.70 12.61
C ASP A 47 11.35 8.49 11.72
N LEU A 48 10.07 8.11 11.59
CA LEU A 48 9.64 7.00 10.79
C LEU A 48 9.86 7.27 9.30
N LEU A 49 9.52 8.45 8.83
CA LEU A 49 9.74 8.86 7.45
C LEU A 49 11.23 8.91 7.11
N GLU A 50 12.05 9.44 8.00
CA GLU A 50 13.50 9.50 7.82
C GLU A 50 14.12 8.11 7.73
N GLU A 51 13.72 7.19 8.62
CA GLU A 51 14.17 5.79 8.59
C GLU A 51 13.89 5.12 7.24
N TYR A 52 12.66 5.22 6.76
CA TYR A 52 12.25 4.54 5.52
C TYR A 52 12.66 5.28 4.25
N ASN A 53 12.97 6.57 4.32
CA ASN A 53 13.51 7.30 3.18
C ASN A 53 14.88 6.75 2.72
N SER A 54 15.62 6.12 3.63
CA SER A 54 16.88 5.45 3.28
C SER A 54 16.67 4.05 2.67
N ILE A 55 15.48 3.49 2.80
CA ILE A 55 15.13 2.13 2.34
C ILE A 55 14.38 2.16 1.02
N PHE A 56 13.44 3.10 0.86
CA PHE A 56 12.60 3.24 -0.33
C PHE A 56 13.01 4.43 -1.20
N ASP A 57 12.72 4.33 -2.48
CA ASP A 57 12.58 5.51 -3.35
C ASP A 57 11.25 6.20 -3.01
N MET A 58 11.31 7.16 -2.07
CA MET A 58 10.14 7.72 -1.42
C MET A 58 10.02 9.22 -1.64
N ARG A 59 8.82 9.68 -1.94
CA ARG A 59 8.45 11.09 -1.97
C ARG A 59 7.27 11.34 -1.04
N ILE A 60 7.29 12.47 -0.35
CA ILE A 60 6.31 12.80 0.68
C ILE A 60 5.63 14.10 0.28
N TYR A 61 4.30 14.10 0.29
CA TYR A 61 3.46 15.27 0.03
C TYR A 61 2.50 15.47 1.19
N THR A 62 2.17 16.71 1.46
CA THR A 62 1.14 17.08 2.45
C THR A 62 -0.03 17.72 1.72
N LEU A 63 -1.27 17.36 2.09
CA LEU A 63 -2.44 17.99 1.52
C LEU A 63 -2.46 19.51 1.85
N PRO A 64 -2.96 20.35 0.94
CA PRO A 64 -3.14 21.77 1.20
C PRO A 64 -4.05 22.01 2.41
N GLU A 65 -3.88 23.15 3.07
CA GLU A 65 -4.76 23.58 4.16
C GLU A 65 -6.23 23.57 3.71
N GLY A 66 -7.09 22.98 4.55
CA GLY A 66 -8.52 22.87 4.27
C GLY A 66 -8.92 21.71 3.36
N VAL A 67 -7.94 20.97 2.79
CA VAL A 67 -8.18 19.79 1.97
C VAL A 67 -7.88 18.54 2.79
N THR A 68 -8.84 17.64 2.89
CA THR A 68 -8.71 16.41 3.68
C THR A 68 -9.33 15.22 2.96
N GLY A 69 -9.01 14.03 3.45
CA GLY A 69 -9.62 12.76 3.03
C GLY A 69 -8.76 11.90 2.13
N VAL A 70 -9.09 10.62 2.13
CA VAL A 70 -8.34 9.62 1.38
C VAL A 70 -8.40 9.84 -0.13
N ALA A 71 -9.54 10.30 -0.64
CA ALA A 71 -9.68 10.59 -2.06
C ALA A 71 -8.75 11.73 -2.51
N ALA A 72 -8.63 12.79 -1.70
CA ALA A 72 -7.71 13.89 -1.97
C ALA A 72 -6.25 13.41 -1.95
N CYS A 73 -5.88 12.54 -1.00
CA CYS A 73 -4.55 11.93 -0.96
C CYS A 73 -4.27 11.10 -2.21
N ARG A 74 -5.20 10.27 -2.62
CA ARG A 74 -5.05 9.45 -3.82
C ARG A 74 -4.89 10.30 -5.08
N ASN A 75 -5.65 11.39 -5.18
CA ASN A 75 -5.54 12.31 -6.32
C ASN A 75 -4.16 12.96 -6.40
N VAL A 76 -3.60 13.38 -5.28
CA VAL A 76 -2.22 13.89 -5.24
C VAL A 76 -1.24 12.83 -5.68
N GLY A 77 -1.39 11.60 -5.16
CA GLY A 77 -0.54 10.48 -5.55
C GLY A 77 -0.59 10.17 -7.05
N ILE A 78 -1.78 10.16 -7.63
CA ILE A 78 -1.97 9.94 -9.07
C ILE A 78 -1.25 11.01 -9.89
N GLN A 79 -1.37 12.27 -9.49
CA GLN A 79 -0.72 13.39 -10.18
C GLN A 79 0.80 13.33 -10.12
N GLN A 80 1.34 12.79 -9.03
CA GLN A 80 2.79 12.70 -8.79
C GLN A 80 3.41 11.40 -9.25
N ALA A 81 2.61 10.39 -9.58
CA ALA A 81 3.09 9.07 -9.97
C ALA A 81 3.87 9.11 -11.29
N LYS A 82 5.00 8.42 -11.32
CA LYS A 82 5.87 8.29 -12.49
C LYS A 82 5.97 6.85 -12.99
N GLY A 83 5.45 5.88 -12.23
CA GLY A 83 5.45 4.47 -12.59
C GLY A 83 4.49 4.16 -13.72
N ALA A 84 4.70 3.00 -14.36
CA ALA A 84 3.80 2.51 -15.40
C ALA A 84 2.45 2.05 -14.83
N TYR A 85 2.44 1.60 -13.58
CA TYR A 85 1.25 1.13 -12.88
C TYR A 85 1.08 1.82 -11.55
N LEU A 86 -0.18 1.93 -11.10
CA LEU A 86 -0.53 2.48 -9.80
C LEU A 86 -0.96 1.35 -8.87
N TYR A 87 -0.53 1.42 -7.62
CA TYR A 87 -0.99 0.55 -6.55
C TYR A 87 -1.41 1.40 -5.35
N PHE A 88 -2.65 1.24 -4.91
CA PHE A 88 -3.19 1.97 -3.76
C PHE A 88 -3.07 1.12 -2.51
N LEU A 89 -2.36 1.62 -1.52
CA LEU A 89 -2.11 0.94 -0.25
C LEU A 89 -2.51 1.85 0.90
N ASP A 90 -3.44 1.41 1.73
CA ASP A 90 -3.83 2.15 2.92
C ASP A 90 -2.84 1.88 4.07
N SER A 91 -2.61 2.88 4.93
CA SER A 91 -1.57 2.85 5.95
C SER A 91 -1.82 1.83 7.09
N ASP A 92 -3.04 1.35 7.22
CA ASP A 92 -3.42 0.30 8.18
C ASP A 92 -3.48 -1.10 7.58
N ASP A 93 -3.22 -1.20 6.28
CA ASP A 93 -3.14 -2.46 5.56
C ASP A 93 -1.68 -2.91 5.39
N TYR A 94 -1.50 -4.10 4.89
CA TYR A 94 -0.20 -4.61 4.51
C TYR A 94 -0.31 -5.62 3.37
N VAL A 95 0.81 -5.85 2.70
CA VAL A 95 0.92 -6.77 1.58
C VAL A 95 1.78 -7.96 1.96
N LEU A 96 1.49 -9.12 1.40
CA LEU A 96 2.39 -10.27 1.50
C LEU A 96 3.67 -9.99 0.71
N GLU A 97 4.76 -10.65 1.07
CA GLU A 97 6.06 -10.40 0.45
C GLU A 97 6.08 -10.62 -1.06
N ASP A 98 5.21 -11.49 -1.58
CA ASP A 98 5.09 -11.82 -3.00
C ASP A 98 3.92 -11.13 -3.72
N THR A 99 3.12 -10.32 -3.00
CA THR A 99 1.91 -9.69 -3.56
C THR A 99 2.21 -8.85 -4.81
N LEU A 100 3.15 -7.93 -4.72
CA LEU A 100 3.49 -7.05 -5.86
C LEU A 100 4.04 -7.84 -7.03
N GLN A 101 4.88 -8.82 -6.76
CA GLN A 101 5.44 -9.68 -7.80
C GLN A 101 4.35 -10.46 -8.53
N ASN A 102 3.37 -10.99 -7.80
CA ASN A 102 2.25 -11.74 -8.38
C ASN A 102 1.31 -10.84 -9.16
N LEU A 103 1.04 -9.64 -8.67
CA LEU A 103 0.23 -8.66 -9.41
C LEU A 103 0.88 -8.26 -10.72
N ILE A 104 2.18 -8.01 -10.73
CA ILE A 104 2.93 -7.68 -11.95
C ILE A 104 2.92 -8.83 -12.95
N LYS A 105 3.08 -10.07 -12.47
CA LYS A 105 3.00 -11.25 -13.35
C LYS A 105 1.61 -11.42 -13.99
N ALA A 106 0.55 -11.03 -13.27
CA ALA A 106 -0.82 -11.11 -13.78
C ALA A 106 -1.16 -9.98 -14.76
N MET A 107 -0.39 -8.87 -14.76
CA MET A 107 -0.55 -7.82 -15.76
C MET A 107 0.01 -8.28 -17.10
N ASP A 108 -0.84 -8.28 -18.12
CA ASP A 108 -0.44 -8.50 -19.51
C ASP A 108 -0.96 -7.37 -20.40
N HIS A 109 -0.71 -7.47 -21.71
CA HIS A 109 -1.02 -6.39 -22.65
C HIS A 109 -2.54 -6.15 -22.85
N ASP A 110 -3.38 -7.11 -22.46
CA ASP A 110 -4.83 -7.06 -22.68
C ASP A 110 -5.59 -6.71 -21.37
N VAL A 111 -4.87 -6.44 -20.28
CA VAL A 111 -5.46 -6.18 -18.96
C VAL A 111 -5.11 -4.77 -18.49
N ASP A 112 -6.14 -3.99 -18.16
CA ASP A 112 -5.98 -2.64 -17.64
C ASP A 112 -5.85 -2.62 -16.10
N MET A 113 -6.42 -3.61 -15.41
CA MET A 113 -6.40 -3.67 -13.96
C MET A 113 -6.35 -5.12 -13.48
N VAL A 114 -5.55 -5.33 -12.42
CA VAL A 114 -5.48 -6.60 -11.69
C VAL A 114 -5.77 -6.35 -10.23
N ASN A 115 -6.65 -7.14 -9.64
CA ASN A 115 -6.97 -7.09 -8.23
C ASN A 115 -6.46 -8.34 -7.52
N GLY A 116 -5.84 -8.13 -6.36
CA GLY A 116 -5.57 -9.20 -5.42
C GLY A 116 -6.78 -9.54 -4.57
N VAL A 117 -6.66 -10.59 -3.80
CA VAL A 117 -7.67 -10.98 -2.80
C VAL A 117 -7.45 -10.17 -1.53
N LEU A 118 -8.51 -9.50 -1.05
CA LEU A 118 -8.48 -8.80 0.22
C LEU A 118 -8.97 -9.73 1.33
N ASN A 119 -8.17 -9.85 2.37
CA ASN A 119 -8.55 -10.58 3.57
C ASN A 119 -8.53 -9.66 4.78
N HIS A 120 -9.50 -9.82 5.65
CA HIS A 120 -9.56 -9.07 6.90
C HIS A 120 -8.81 -9.80 8.01
N THR A 121 -7.93 -9.09 8.71
CA THR A 121 -7.26 -9.58 9.90
C THR A 121 -7.61 -8.69 11.09
N TRP A 122 -7.87 -9.31 12.24
CA TRP A 122 -8.34 -8.58 13.41
C TRP A 122 -7.25 -8.34 14.45
N ASN A 123 -6.57 -9.38 14.90
CA ASN A 123 -5.70 -9.27 16.06
C ASN A 123 -4.31 -9.89 15.88
N ASN A 124 -4.07 -10.71 14.87
CA ASN A 124 -2.81 -11.40 14.74
C ASN A 124 -2.43 -11.62 13.27
N LYS A 125 -1.63 -10.70 12.74
CA LYS A 125 -1.18 -10.74 11.35
C LYS A 125 -0.33 -11.96 11.02
N ALA A 126 0.46 -12.45 11.99
CA ALA A 126 1.30 -13.62 11.78
C ALA A 126 0.48 -14.88 11.51
N ASN A 127 -0.61 -15.10 12.25
CA ASN A 127 -1.51 -16.22 12.01
C ASN A 127 -2.23 -16.13 10.68
N TYR A 128 -2.51 -14.92 10.22
CA TYR A 128 -3.10 -14.67 8.91
C TYR A 128 -2.15 -15.09 7.77
N LEU A 129 -0.89 -14.71 7.84
CA LEU A 129 0.10 -15.01 6.81
C LEU A 129 0.24 -16.52 6.55
N HIS A 130 0.12 -17.35 7.58
CA HIS A 130 0.15 -18.79 7.45
C HIS A 130 -1.12 -19.40 6.83
N LYS A 131 -2.26 -18.72 6.91
CA LYS A 131 -3.54 -19.24 6.42
C LYS A 131 -3.82 -18.94 4.95
N VAL A 132 -3.15 -17.96 4.38
CA VAL A 132 -3.42 -17.49 3.00
C VAL A 132 -2.70 -18.32 1.94
N GLU A 133 -1.62 -19.01 2.30
CA GLU A 133 -0.73 -19.68 1.34
C GLU A 133 -1.40 -20.76 0.47
N ASN A 134 -2.62 -21.22 0.80
CA ASN A 134 -3.26 -22.36 0.11
C ASN A 134 -4.79 -22.27 -0.06
N LYS A 135 -5.40 -21.09 -0.05
CA LYS A 135 -6.85 -21.00 -0.28
C LYS A 135 -7.18 -20.42 -1.65
N GLU A 136 -7.77 -21.25 -2.51
CA GLU A 136 -8.70 -20.74 -3.52
C GLU A 136 -9.91 -20.15 -2.78
N VAL A 137 -10.21 -18.89 -3.06
CA VAL A 137 -11.33 -18.20 -2.44
C VAL A 137 -12.56 -18.46 -3.30
N ASP A 138 -13.56 -19.14 -2.74
CA ASP A 138 -14.85 -19.35 -3.37
C ASP A 138 -15.60 -18.02 -3.55
N GLU A 139 -16.43 -17.92 -4.59
CA GLU A 139 -17.27 -16.74 -4.84
C GLU A 139 -18.16 -16.39 -3.62
N GLU A 140 -18.63 -17.39 -2.87
CA GLU A 140 -19.41 -17.21 -1.65
C GLU A 140 -18.62 -16.51 -0.53
N ASP A 141 -17.33 -16.80 -0.42
CA ASP A 141 -16.42 -16.13 0.53
C ASP A 141 -16.18 -14.65 0.17
N GLN A 142 -16.36 -14.26 -1.07
CA GLN A 142 -16.24 -12.87 -1.49
C GLN A 142 -17.46 -12.03 -1.11
N GLU A 143 -18.67 -12.59 -1.19
CA GLU A 143 -19.90 -11.89 -0.80
C GLU A 143 -19.94 -11.61 0.71
N GLU A 144 -19.43 -12.51 1.56
CA GLU A 144 -19.39 -12.32 3.02
C GLU A 144 -18.36 -11.27 3.47
N ARG A 145 -17.47 -10.79 2.59
CA ARG A 145 -16.38 -9.84 2.91
C ARG A 145 -16.69 -8.41 2.50
N GLU A 146 -17.75 -8.21 1.79
CA GLU A 146 -18.27 -6.88 1.48
C GLU A 146 -19.10 -6.37 2.67
#